data_1f19a0080db243c256acc3ea5c074ddb
#
_entry.id   1f19a0080db243c256acc3ea5c074ddb
#
_cell.length_a   1.000
_cell.length_b   1.000
_cell.length_c   1.000
_cell.angle_alpha   90.00
_cell.angle_beta   90.00
_cell.angle_gamma   90.00
#
_symmetry.space_group_name_H-M   'P 1'
#
loop_
_entity.id
_entity.type
_entity.pdbx_description
1 polymer ?
#
loop_
_entity_poly.entity_id
_entity_poly.type
_entity_poly.pdbx_seq_one_letter_code
_entity_poly.pdbx_strand_id
1 'polypeptide(L)'
;MDLLEISKNNSKKKYPLYIKILSLFSVVRGYNVLLIVIAQYLASIFIFAPEKSLKNILLDLHLYFIVLATICVVAAGYIINNFYDSESDKINRPLKSKIDAIVSQKIKLRIYFLLNFIGVCFGFLVSWRAAIFFSAYVFLIWFYSHKLKKYPLPGLFSAAILALLPFFAVFVYYKNFSEIIFTHAAFLFFLLLIRELIKDLERIQGDFVQNYQTIVVKYGEYFTKILISVLIVLTLNPIYFLLKYPEIGGMRYYFYVSIAVLFSFVILLWFSNYKRNYTLLHWLLKLLIFAGVFSLALIDYTVLIERILPI
;
A
#
# COMPACT_ATOMS: atom_id res chain seq x y z
N MET A 1 16.66 28.58 -26.24
CA MET A 1 15.46 27.84 -26.68
C MET A 1 14.63 27.61 -25.41
N ASP A 2 13.52 28.32 -25.31
CA ASP A 2 12.81 28.59 -24.06
C ASP A 2 12.08 27.35 -23.52
N LEU A 3 12.27 27.04 -22.23
CA LEU A 3 11.59 25.93 -21.53
C LEU A 3 10.04 26.08 -21.59
N LEU A 4 9.54 27.28 -21.84
CA LEU A 4 8.12 27.58 -22.05
C LEU A 4 7.62 27.10 -23.43
N GLU A 5 8.45 27.04 -24.47
CA GLU A 5 8.08 26.50 -25.78
C GLU A 5 8.00 24.97 -25.77
N ILE A 6 8.86 24.29 -25.00
CA ILE A 6 8.81 22.83 -24.83
C ILE A 6 7.53 22.40 -24.10
N SER A 7 7.06 23.20 -23.13
CA SER A 7 5.80 22.97 -22.41
C SER A 7 4.56 23.16 -23.31
N LYS A 8 4.57 24.15 -24.21
CA LYS A 8 3.48 24.40 -25.17
C LYS A 8 3.42 23.34 -26.29
N ASN A 9 4.55 22.77 -26.68
CA ASN A 9 4.60 21.78 -27.76
C ASN A 9 4.11 20.38 -27.34
N ASN A 10 4.17 20.03 -26.04
CA ASN A 10 3.64 18.77 -25.52
C ASN A 10 2.10 18.73 -25.44
N SER A 11 1.40 19.89 -25.46
CA SER A 11 -0.04 19.95 -25.43
C SER A 11 -0.73 19.55 -26.75
N LYS A 12 0.01 19.38 -27.85
CA LYS A 12 -0.54 19.06 -29.18
C LYS A 12 -0.37 17.60 -29.63
N LYS A 13 0.41 16.75 -28.92
CA LYS A 13 0.49 15.32 -29.26
C LYS A 13 -0.79 14.61 -28.85
N LYS A 14 -1.64 14.27 -29.82
CA LYS A 14 -2.82 13.39 -29.61
C LYS A 14 -2.30 11.95 -29.43
N TYR A 15 -2.15 11.51 -28.19
CA TYR A 15 -1.88 10.09 -27.92
C TYR A 15 -3.12 9.24 -28.14
N PRO A 16 -2.98 8.03 -28.72
CA PRO A 16 -4.09 7.09 -28.88
C PRO A 16 -4.65 6.64 -27.52
N LEU A 17 -5.89 6.16 -27.51
CA LEU A 17 -6.62 5.85 -26.28
C LEU A 17 -5.89 4.82 -25.40
N TYR A 18 -5.31 3.75 -26.00
CA TYR A 18 -4.60 2.72 -25.26
C TYR A 18 -3.39 3.26 -24.47
N ILE A 19 -2.64 4.24 -25.03
CA ILE A 19 -1.52 4.88 -24.33
C ILE A 19 -2.03 5.69 -23.13
N LYS A 20 -3.18 6.36 -23.24
CA LYS A 20 -3.79 7.09 -22.13
C LYS A 20 -4.26 6.13 -21.03
N ILE A 21 -4.80 4.96 -21.40
CA ILE A 21 -5.20 3.91 -20.44
C ILE A 21 -3.95 3.38 -19.71
N LEU A 22 -2.88 3.08 -20.42
CA LEU A 22 -1.60 2.65 -19.82
C LEU A 22 -1.02 3.72 -18.87
N SER A 23 -1.11 4.99 -19.26
CA SER A 23 -0.71 6.11 -18.40
C SER A 23 -1.55 6.16 -17.12
N LEU A 24 -2.88 6.04 -17.23
CA LEU A 24 -3.75 5.98 -16.05
C LEU A 24 -3.45 4.77 -15.17
N PHE A 25 -3.21 3.60 -15.77
CA PHE A 25 -2.79 2.40 -15.03
C PHE A 25 -1.48 2.62 -14.26
N SER A 26 -0.52 3.36 -14.86
CA SER A 26 0.71 3.78 -14.18
C SER A 26 0.42 4.73 -13.00
N VAL A 27 -0.45 5.73 -13.19
CA VAL A 27 -0.83 6.70 -12.16
C VAL A 27 -1.47 6.01 -10.97
N VAL A 28 -2.46 5.14 -11.19
CA VAL A 28 -3.19 4.41 -10.13
C VAL A 28 -2.38 3.26 -9.54
N ARG A 29 -1.18 3.00 -10.07
CA ARG A 29 -0.34 1.85 -9.67
C ARG A 29 -1.13 0.54 -9.67
N GLY A 30 -1.74 0.22 -10.81
CA GLY A 30 -2.69 -0.88 -10.96
C GLY A 30 -2.22 -2.22 -10.37
N TYR A 31 -0.90 -2.53 -10.43
CA TYR A 31 -0.33 -3.72 -9.81
C TYR A 31 -0.45 -3.73 -8.27
N ASN A 32 -0.35 -2.55 -7.60
CA ASN A 32 -0.57 -2.48 -6.15
C ASN A 32 -2.06 -2.67 -5.81
N VAL A 33 -2.96 -2.08 -6.61
CA VAL A 33 -4.40 -2.27 -6.44
C VAL A 33 -4.76 -3.74 -6.58
N LEU A 34 -4.23 -4.44 -7.59
CA LEU A 34 -4.44 -5.88 -7.77
C LEU A 34 -3.93 -6.68 -6.57
N LEU A 35 -2.75 -6.36 -6.04
CA LEU A 35 -2.23 -7.03 -4.84
C LEU A 35 -3.14 -6.83 -3.62
N ILE A 36 -3.71 -5.62 -3.44
CA ILE A 36 -4.66 -5.35 -2.35
C ILE A 36 -5.92 -6.21 -2.50
N VAL A 37 -6.45 -6.35 -3.72
CA VAL A 37 -7.61 -7.21 -3.99
C VAL A 37 -7.31 -8.66 -3.61
N ILE A 38 -6.17 -9.20 -4.06
CA ILE A 38 -5.73 -10.56 -3.71
C ILE A 38 -5.58 -10.69 -2.19
N ALA A 39 -4.95 -9.70 -1.53
CA ALA A 39 -4.77 -9.70 -0.08
C ALA A 39 -6.11 -9.70 0.67
N GLN A 40 -7.10 -8.92 0.22
CA GLN A 40 -8.42 -8.88 0.84
C GLN A 40 -9.13 -10.24 0.73
N TYR A 41 -9.09 -10.91 -0.42
CA TYR A 41 -9.68 -12.25 -0.58
C TYR A 41 -8.93 -13.31 0.21
N LEU A 42 -7.60 -13.35 0.15
CA LEU A 42 -6.80 -14.31 0.93
C LEU A 42 -6.99 -14.11 2.44
N ALA A 43 -6.99 -12.86 2.91
CA ALA A 43 -7.28 -12.57 4.32
C ALA A 43 -8.70 -12.98 4.72
N SER A 44 -9.70 -12.78 3.83
CA SER A 44 -11.08 -13.24 4.06
C SER A 44 -11.16 -14.75 4.22
N ILE A 45 -10.45 -15.50 3.38
CA ILE A 45 -10.50 -16.97 3.34
C ILE A 45 -9.76 -17.59 4.53
N PHE A 46 -8.57 -17.09 4.86
CA PHE A 46 -7.66 -17.76 5.78
C PHE A 46 -7.60 -17.13 7.17
N ILE A 47 -8.00 -15.86 7.33
CA ILE A 47 -7.89 -15.14 8.61
C ILE A 47 -9.25 -14.73 9.15
N PHE A 48 -10.10 -14.05 8.34
CA PHE A 48 -11.31 -13.42 8.86
C PHE A 48 -12.49 -14.36 8.97
N ALA A 49 -12.63 -15.32 8.05
CA ALA A 49 -13.74 -16.26 7.99
C ALA A 49 -13.27 -17.67 7.62
N PRO A 50 -12.34 -18.29 8.38
CA PRO A 50 -11.76 -19.59 8.06
C PRO A 50 -12.82 -20.71 8.05
N GLU A 51 -13.93 -20.52 8.76
CA GLU A 51 -15.02 -21.51 8.87
C GLU A 51 -15.99 -21.49 7.69
N LYS A 52 -15.98 -20.41 6.87
CA LYS A 52 -16.86 -20.30 5.70
C LYS A 52 -16.28 -21.08 4.52
N SER A 53 -17.16 -21.70 3.73
CA SER A 53 -16.72 -22.35 2.49
C SER A 53 -16.14 -21.35 1.49
N LEU A 54 -15.17 -21.78 0.69
CA LEU A 54 -14.54 -20.94 -0.34
C LEU A 54 -15.58 -20.32 -1.28
N LYS A 55 -16.57 -21.12 -1.70
CA LYS A 55 -17.68 -20.68 -2.54
C LYS A 55 -18.47 -19.54 -1.90
N ASN A 56 -18.79 -19.65 -0.61
CA ASN A 56 -19.53 -18.61 0.12
C ASN A 56 -18.77 -17.31 0.24
N ILE A 57 -17.43 -17.35 0.35
CA ILE A 57 -16.60 -16.15 0.40
C ILE A 57 -16.45 -15.51 -0.98
N LEU A 58 -16.18 -16.31 -2.01
CA LEU A 58 -16.00 -15.79 -3.38
C LEU A 58 -17.30 -15.24 -3.98
N LEU A 59 -18.46 -15.79 -3.59
CA LEU A 59 -19.79 -15.34 -4.03
C LEU A 59 -20.45 -14.36 -3.07
N ASP A 60 -19.74 -13.91 -2.01
CA ASP A 60 -20.26 -12.92 -1.07
C ASP A 60 -20.35 -11.53 -1.73
N LEU A 61 -21.58 -11.14 -2.07
CA LEU A 61 -21.86 -9.89 -2.78
C LEU A 61 -21.42 -8.65 -1.98
N HIS A 62 -21.55 -8.68 -0.65
CA HIS A 62 -21.12 -7.57 0.19
C HIS A 62 -19.60 -7.45 0.24
N LEU A 63 -18.88 -8.58 0.33
CA LEU A 63 -17.41 -8.58 0.22
C LEU A 63 -16.98 -8.04 -1.15
N TYR A 64 -17.65 -8.45 -2.21
CA TYR A 64 -17.37 -7.94 -3.56
C TYR A 64 -17.51 -6.41 -3.63
N PHE A 65 -18.57 -5.83 -3.07
CA PHE A 65 -18.75 -4.38 -3.02
C PHE A 65 -17.69 -3.68 -2.13
N ILE A 66 -17.25 -4.29 -1.03
CA ILE A 66 -16.14 -3.77 -0.22
C ILE A 66 -14.84 -3.72 -1.03
N VAL A 67 -14.54 -4.77 -1.78
CA VAL A 67 -13.36 -4.84 -2.65
C VAL A 67 -13.44 -3.79 -3.75
N LEU A 68 -14.60 -3.63 -4.42
CA LEU A 68 -14.80 -2.59 -5.43
C LEU A 68 -14.68 -1.17 -4.86
N ALA A 69 -15.25 -0.92 -3.67
CA ALA A 69 -15.09 0.35 -2.97
C ALA A 69 -13.61 0.62 -2.65
N THR A 70 -12.88 -0.40 -2.19
CA THR A 70 -11.43 -0.31 -1.93
C THR A 70 -10.66 0.02 -3.20
N ILE A 71 -10.93 -0.67 -4.32
CA ILE A 71 -10.30 -0.40 -5.62
C ILE A 71 -10.50 1.07 -6.00
N CYS A 72 -11.73 1.56 -5.94
CA CYS A 72 -12.07 2.93 -6.32
C CYS A 72 -11.35 3.96 -5.44
N VAL A 73 -11.43 3.81 -4.12
CA VAL A 73 -10.85 4.78 -3.16
C VAL A 73 -9.33 4.75 -3.19
N VAL A 74 -8.70 3.57 -3.28
CA VAL A 74 -7.23 3.46 -3.36
C VAL A 74 -6.71 4.00 -4.70
N ALA A 75 -7.38 3.71 -5.82
CA ALA A 75 -7.02 4.26 -7.13
C ALA A 75 -7.14 5.78 -7.14
N ALA A 76 -8.23 6.33 -6.59
CA ALA A 76 -8.39 7.78 -6.39
C ALA A 76 -7.27 8.34 -5.50
N GLY A 77 -6.90 7.64 -4.44
CA GLY A 77 -5.79 7.99 -3.55
C GLY A 77 -4.45 8.11 -4.29
N TYR A 78 -4.14 7.20 -5.19
CA TYR A 78 -2.94 7.32 -6.03
C TYR A 78 -3.01 8.51 -6.98
N ILE A 79 -4.19 8.82 -7.54
CA ILE A 79 -4.37 9.99 -8.42
C ILE A 79 -4.11 11.28 -7.66
N ILE A 80 -4.72 11.47 -6.49
CA ILE A 80 -4.55 12.71 -5.72
C ILE A 80 -3.11 12.84 -5.19
N ASN A 81 -2.47 11.74 -4.80
CA ASN A 81 -1.08 11.74 -4.41
C ASN A 81 -0.15 12.12 -5.59
N ASN A 82 -0.40 11.58 -6.80
CA ASN A 82 0.33 11.95 -8.02
C ASN A 82 0.16 13.43 -8.40
N PHE A 83 -1.02 14.01 -8.11
CA PHE A 83 -1.29 15.43 -8.32
C PHE A 83 -0.38 16.29 -7.41
N TYR A 84 -0.34 16.01 -6.11
CA TYR A 84 0.48 16.77 -5.16
C TYR A 84 1.97 16.52 -5.30
N ASP A 85 2.39 15.31 -5.69
CA ASP A 85 3.81 14.92 -5.81
C ASP A 85 4.41 15.20 -7.19
N SER A 86 3.68 15.86 -8.10
CA SER A 86 4.10 16.01 -9.50
C SER A 86 5.49 16.60 -9.69
N GLU A 87 5.90 17.58 -8.87
CA GLU A 87 7.21 18.22 -8.96
C GLU A 87 8.32 17.32 -8.37
N SER A 88 8.09 16.71 -7.21
CA SER A 88 9.02 15.76 -6.61
C SER A 88 9.25 14.53 -7.49
N ASP A 89 8.17 14.02 -8.12
CA ASP A 89 8.27 12.85 -9.01
C ASP A 89 9.07 13.15 -10.30
N LYS A 90 9.14 14.39 -10.77
CA LYS A 90 10.03 14.76 -11.89
C LYS A 90 11.50 14.53 -11.55
N ILE A 91 11.89 14.74 -10.31
CA ILE A 91 13.25 14.57 -9.79
C ILE A 91 13.51 13.11 -9.42
N ASN A 92 12.61 12.54 -8.61
CA ASN A 92 12.79 11.22 -8.05
C ASN A 92 12.57 10.08 -9.05
N ARG A 93 11.60 10.25 -9.99
CA ARG A 93 11.16 9.23 -10.96
C ARG A 93 10.85 9.83 -12.32
N PRO A 94 11.86 10.39 -13.04
CA PRO A 94 11.64 11.17 -14.26
C PRO A 94 10.95 10.39 -15.39
N LEU A 95 11.26 9.12 -15.57
CA LEU A 95 10.61 8.28 -16.60
C LEU A 95 9.13 8.07 -16.28
N LYS A 96 8.81 7.71 -15.02
CA LYS A 96 7.42 7.54 -14.59
C LYS A 96 6.64 8.84 -14.71
N SER A 97 7.22 9.97 -14.28
CA SER A 97 6.59 11.28 -14.37
C SER A 97 6.23 11.67 -15.82
N LYS A 98 7.09 11.34 -16.79
CA LYS A 98 6.79 11.53 -18.24
C LYS A 98 5.60 10.69 -18.71
N ILE A 99 5.50 9.43 -18.29
CA ILE A 99 4.36 8.56 -18.62
C ILE A 99 3.08 9.11 -17.97
N ASP A 100 3.14 9.46 -16.71
CA ASP A 100 2.00 9.98 -15.96
C ASP A 100 1.50 11.33 -16.51
N ALA A 101 2.36 12.12 -17.14
CA ALA A 101 2.02 13.40 -17.76
C ALA A 101 1.24 13.29 -19.10
N ILE A 102 1.13 12.09 -19.69
CA ILE A 102 0.36 11.87 -20.93
C ILE A 102 -1.12 12.20 -20.73
N VAL A 103 -1.65 11.93 -19.53
CA VAL A 103 -3.01 12.30 -19.15
C VAL A 103 -2.98 13.63 -18.39
N SER A 104 -3.78 14.60 -18.84
CA SER A 104 -3.82 15.93 -18.23
C SER A 104 -4.33 15.88 -16.78
N GLN A 105 -3.86 16.82 -15.97
CA GLN A 105 -4.27 16.93 -14.56
C GLN A 105 -5.80 17.13 -14.41
N LYS A 106 -6.45 17.85 -15.35
CA LYS A 106 -7.91 18.04 -15.36
C LYS A 106 -8.64 16.70 -15.48
N ILE A 107 -8.19 15.82 -16.38
CA ILE A 107 -8.79 14.48 -16.56
C ILE A 107 -8.54 13.62 -15.32
N LYS A 108 -7.33 13.61 -14.77
CA LYS A 108 -7.01 12.91 -13.54
C LYS A 108 -7.93 13.32 -12.38
N LEU A 109 -8.14 14.62 -12.18
CA LEU A 109 -9.02 15.12 -11.12
C LEU A 109 -10.50 14.75 -11.36
N ARG A 110 -10.99 14.76 -12.60
CA ARG A 110 -12.35 14.25 -12.89
C ARG A 110 -12.48 12.77 -12.52
N ILE A 111 -11.50 11.95 -12.88
CA ILE A 111 -11.48 10.52 -12.54
C ILE A 111 -11.38 10.33 -11.02
N TYR A 112 -10.60 11.16 -10.32
CA TYR A 112 -10.50 11.16 -8.86
C TYR A 112 -11.87 11.35 -8.19
N PHE A 113 -12.62 12.37 -8.58
CA PHE A 113 -13.94 12.61 -8.01
C PHE A 113 -14.93 11.50 -8.35
N LEU A 114 -14.92 11.01 -9.60
CA LEU A 114 -15.79 9.93 -10.04
C LEU A 114 -15.53 8.64 -9.27
N LEU A 115 -14.25 8.25 -9.11
CA LEU A 115 -13.88 7.04 -8.36
C LEU A 115 -14.26 7.14 -6.88
N ASN A 116 -14.05 8.29 -6.23
CA ASN A 116 -14.47 8.48 -4.85
C ASN A 116 -15.99 8.38 -4.69
N PHE A 117 -16.76 9.00 -5.59
CA PHE A 117 -18.21 8.91 -5.57
C PHE A 117 -18.67 7.45 -5.73
N ILE A 118 -18.17 6.74 -6.74
CA ILE A 118 -18.49 5.33 -6.98
C ILE A 118 -18.08 4.46 -5.77
N GLY A 119 -16.89 4.70 -5.19
CA GLY A 119 -16.40 3.95 -4.02
C GLY A 119 -17.32 4.11 -2.81
N VAL A 120 -17.80 5.31 -2.53
CA VAL A 120 -18.76 5.56 -1.44
C VAL A 120 -20.13 4.92 -1.76
N CYS A 121 -20.58 4.97 -3.01
CA CYS A 121 -21.80 4.29 -3.44
C CYS A 121 -21.73 2.77 -3.23
N PHE A 122 -20.60 2.12 -3.57
CA PHE A 122 -20.40 0.71 -3.26
C PHE A 122 -20.42 0.45 -1.75
N GLY A 123 -19.86 1.36 -0.93
CA GLY A 123 -19.98 1.30 0.52
C GLY A 123 -21.45 1.31 1.00
N PHE A 124 -22.30 2.13 0.41
CA PHE A 124 -23.74 2.18 0.72
C PHE A 124 -24.46 0.87 0.38
N LEU A 125 -24.09 0.19 -0.71
CA LEU A 125 -24.66 -1.10 -1.07
C LEU A 125 -24.37 -2.19 -0.03
N VAL A 126 -23.30 -2.03 0.77
CA VAL A 126 -22.99 -2.92 1.89
C VAL A 126 -23.74 -2.50 3.15
N SER A 127 -23.56 -1.25 3.58
CA SER A 127 -24.23 -0.67 4.75
C SER A 127 -23.90 0.83 4.87
N TRP A 128 -24.74 1.56 5.62
CA TRP A 128 -24.44 2.96 5.95
C TRP A 128 -23.12 3.13 6.73
N ARG A 129 -22.73 2.13 7.56
CA ARG A 129 -21.46 2.12 8.28
C ARG A 129 -20.26 1.98 7.34
N ALA A 130 -20.37 1.13 6.34
CA ALA A 130 -19.34 0.98 5.30
C ALA A 130 -19.22 2.28 4.47
N ALA A 131 -20.33 2.95 4.15
CA ALA A 131 -20.30 4.24 3.47
C ALA A 131 -19.56 5.31 4.29
N ILE A 132 -19.80 5.41 5.60
CA ILE A 132 -19.07 6.31 6.50
C ILE A 132 -17.58 5.95 6.52
N PHE A 133 -17.25 4.65 6.64
CA PHE A 133 -15.85 4.19 6.62
C PHE A 133 -15.12 4.63 5.34
N PHE A 134 -15.70 4.38 4.17
CA PHE A 134 -15.09 4.78 2.90
C PHE A 134 -15.04 6.28 2.71
N SER A 135 -16.06 7.04 3.17
CA SER A 135 -16.05 8.51 3.16
C SER A 135 -14.92 9.07 4.03
N ALA A 136 -14.75 8.54 5.23
CA ALA A 136 -13.63 8.88 6.11
C ALA A 136 -12.28 8.52 5.47
N TYR A 137 -12.18 7.36 4.81
CA TYR A 137 -10.97 6.93 4.12
C TYR A 137 -10.60 7.87 2.98
N VAL A 138 -11.57 8.29 2.15
CA VAL A 138 -11.39 9.31 1.09
C VAL A 138 -10.85 10.62 1.68
N PHE A 139 -11.46 11.10 2.77
CA PHE A 139 -11.03 12.32 3.45
C PHE A 139 -9.59 12.20 3.98
N LEU A 140 -9.27 11.09 4.66
CA LEU A 140 -7.95 10.86 5.23
C LEU A 140 -6.86 10.77 4.17
N ILE A 141 -7.10 10.12 3.02
CA ILE A 141 -6.16 10.07 1.89
C ILE A 141 -5.92 11.46 1.31
N TRP A 142 -6.99 12.25 1.12
CA TRP A 142 -6.86 13.63 0.65
C TRP A 142 -6.06 14.47 1.65
N PHE A 143 -6.41 14.42 2.93
CA PHE A 143 -5.75 15.19 3.99
C PHE A 143 -4.28 14.80 4.17
N TYR A 144 -3.97 13.51 4.06
CA TYR A 144 -2.59 13.02 3.99
C TYR A 144 -1.83 13.65 2.82
N SER A 145 -2.37 13.54 1.61
CA SER A 145 -1.73 14.03 0.40
C SER A 145 -1.56 15.55 0.40
N HIS A 146 -2.53 16.28 0.95
CA HIS A 146 -2.54 17.73 1.02
C HIS A 146 -1.59 18.27 2.10
N LYS A 147 -1.63 17.70 3.30
CA LYS A 147 -0.97 18.29 4.48
C LYS A 147 -0.07 17.34 5.24
N LEU A 148 -0.56 16.17 5.68
CA LEU A 148 0.13 15.36 6.69
C LEU A 148 1.51 14.86 6.22
N LYS A 149 1.67 14.47 4.96
CA LYS A 149 2.93 13.96 4.43
C LYS A 149 4.09 14.95 4.45
N LYS A 150 3.80 16.25 4.66
CA LYS A 150 4.81 17.30 4.77
C LYS A 150 5.50 17.29 6.13
N TYR A 151 4.95 16.59 7.12
CA TYR A 151 5.46 16.56 8.49
C TYR A 151 6.05 15.19 8.83
N PRO A 152 7.14 15.13 9.64
CA PRO A 152 7.90 13.89 9.87
C PRO A 152 7.04 12.75 10.43
N LEU A 153 6.53 12.91 11.65
CA LEU A 153 5.77 11.86 12.34
C LEU A 153 4.34 11.70 11.80
N PRO A 154 3.53 12.78 11.63
CA PRO A 154 2.21 12.65 11.03
C PRO A 154 2.25 12.04 9.63
N GLY A 155 3.26 12.38 8.81
CA GLY A 155 3.44 11.81 7.48
C GLY A 155 3.72 10.31 7.54
N LEU A 156 4.67 9.89 8.37
CA LEU A 156 5.04 8.47 8.53
C LEU A 156 3.87 7.62 9.02
N PHE A 157 3.26 8.00 10.16
CA PHE A 157 2.19 7.19 10.75
C PHE A 157 0.92 7.17 9.89
N SER A 158 0.51 8.32 9.34
CA SER A 158 -0.66 8.35 8.47
C SER A 158 -0.46 7.55 7.18
N ALA A 159 0.72 7.53 6.58
CA ALA A 159 1.01 6.70 5.42
C ALA A 159 0.84 5.20 5.72
N ALA A 160 1.37 4.72 6.86
CA ALA A 160 1.26 3.34 7.28
C ALA A 160 -0.19 2.96 7.61
N ILE A 161 -0.91 3.82 8.36
CA ILE A 161 -2.32 3.60 8.71
C ILE A 161 -3.18 3.53 7.45
N LEU A 162 -3.04 4.48 6.51
CA LEU A 162 -3.81 4.51 5.26
C LEU A 162 -3.56 3.27 4.39
N ALA A 163 -2.33 2.76 4.39
CA ALA A 163 -2.00 1.53 3.67
C ALA A 163 -2.59 0.26 4.32
N LEU A 164 -2.93 0.33 5.63
CA LEU A 164 -3.54 -0.76 6.39
C LEU A 164 -5.08 -0.74 6.31
N LEU A 165 -5.71 0.41 5.98
CA LEU A 165 -7.17 0.54 5.95
C LEU A 165 -7.90 -0.47 5.04
N PRO A 166 -7.38 -0.90 3.87
CA PRO A 166 -7.98 -1.96 3.09
C PRO A 166 -8.16 -3.28 3.86
N PHE A 167 -7.21 -3.64 4.73
CA PHE A 167 -7.31 -4.78 5.62
C PHE A 167 -8.42 -4.56 6.67
N PHE A 168 -8.47 -3.37 7.27
CA PHE A 168 -9.51 -3.02 8.23
C PHE A 168 -10.92 -2.94 7.63
N ALA A 169 -11.09 -2.62 6.36
CA ALA A 169 -12.39 -2.66 5.70
C ALA A 169 -13.01 -4.06 5.77
N VAL A 170 -12.21 -5.09 5.50
CA VAL A 170 -12.63 -6.51 5.56
C VAL A 170 -12.80 -6.97 7.02
N PHE A 171 -11.89 -6.55 7.91
CA PHE A 171 -11.97 -6.82 9.34
C PHE A 171 -13.30 -6.36 9.95
N VAL A 172 -13.70 -5.10 9.69
CA VAL A 172 -14.96 -4.55 10.20
C VAL A 172 -16.18 -5.27 9.61
N TYR A 173 -16.08 -5.74 8.38
CA TYR A 173 -17.13 -6.52 7.73
C TYR A 173 -17.39 -7.86 8.44
N TYR A 174 -16.33 -8.65 8.66
CA TYR A 174 -16.47 -9.96 9.30
C TYR A 174 -16.65 -9.90 10.82
N LYS A 175 -16.31 -8.77 11.46
CA LYS A 175 -16.41 -8.56 12.93
C LYS A 175 -15.67 -9.64 13.73
N ASN A 176 -14.59 -10.17 13.19
CA ASN A 176 -13.74 -11.13 13.88
C ASN A 176 -12.66 -10.38 14.67
N PHE A 177 -12.76 -10.36 16.01
CA PHE A 177 -11.88 -9.61 16.91
C PHE A 177 -10.83 -10.51 17.59
N SER A 178 -10.36 -11.56 16.91
CA SER A 178 -9.34 -12.45 17.47
C SER A 178 -7.98 -11.76 17.60
N GLU A 179 -7.21 -12.10 18.64
CA GLU A 179 -5.89 -11.54 18.92
C GLU A 179 -4.91 -11.76 17.76
N ILE A 180 -5.03 -12.89 17.09
CA ILE A 180 -4.18 -13.24 15.94
C ILE A 180 -4.30 -12.22 14.80
N ILE A 181 -5.50 -11.66 14.57
CA ILE A 181 -5.75 -10.65 13.55
C ILE A 181 -5.03 -9.35 13.89
N PHE A 182 -5.13 -8.91 15.15
CA PHE A 182 -4.42 -7.70 15.60
C PHE A 182 -2.90 -7.88 15.54
N THR A 183 -2.41 -9.08 15.83
CA THR A 183 -0.98 -9.40 15.75
C THR A 183 -0.47 -9.39 14.30
N HIS A 184 -1.26 -9.90 13.34
CA HIS A 184 -0.95 -9.76 11.91
C HIS A 184 -0.97 -8.30 11.47
N ALA A 185 -1.97 -7.54 11.92
CA ALA A 185 -2.05 -6.11 11.61
C ALA A 185 -0.85 -5.33 12.17
N ALA A 186 -0.40 -5.65 13.39
CA ALA A 186 0.78 -5.05 14.01
C ALA A 186 2.06 -5.38 13.23
N PHE A 187 2.25 -6.64 12.83
CA PHE A 187 3.38 -7.04 11.97
C PHE A 187 3.39 -6.26 10.65
N LEU A 188 2.26 -6.21 9.96
CA LEU A 188 2.14 -5.47 8.70
C LEU A 188 2.36 -3.97 8.92
N PHE A 189 1.85 -3.39 10.00
CA PHE A 189 2.03 -1.99 10.34
C PHE A 189 3.51 -1.61 10.50
N PHE A 190 4.30 -2.39 11.24
CA PHE A 190 5.73 -2.15 11.38
C PHE A 190 6.47 -2.26 10.04
N LEU A 191 6.15 -3.27 9.21
CA LEU A 191 6.73 -3.38 7.87
C LEU A 191 6.39 -2.17 6.99
N LEU A 192 5.17 -1.62 7.10
CA LEU A 192 4.75 -0.43 6.37
C LEU A 192 5.49 0.82 6.85
N LEU A 193 5.71 0.98 8.17
CA LEU A 193 6.53 2.08 8.71
C LEU A 193 7.97 2.00 8.18
N ILE A 194 8.60 0.84 8.25
CA ILE A 194 9.96 0.62 7.73
C ILE A 194 10.02 0.95 6.24
N ARG A 195 9.03 0.50 5.47
CA ARG A 195 8.95 0.77 4.03
C ARG A 195 8.81 2.25 3.71
N GLU A 196 8.02 3.01 4.48
CA GLU A 196 7.89 4.45 4.27
C GLU A 196 9.20 5.18 4.56
N LEU A 197 9.92 4.83 5.64
CA LEU A 197 11.23 5.40 5.95
C LEU A 197 12.28 5.11 4.86
N ILE A 198 12.32 3.89 4.33
CA ILE A 198 13.21 3.54 3.20
C ILE A 198 12.84 4.32 1.94
N LYS A 199 11.55 4.51 1.69
CA LYS A 199 11.06 5.33 0.57
C LYS A 199 11.50 6.80 0.72
N ASP A 200 11.49 7.33 1.94
CA ASP A 200 11.94 8.70 2.22
C ASP A 200 13.47 8.82 2.00
N LEU A 201 14.27 7.83 2.42
CA LEU A 201 15.71 7.75 2.09
C LEU A 201 15.97 7.69 0.58
N GLU A 202 15.15 6.94 -0.18
CA GLU A 202 15.23 6.87 -1.65
C GLU A 202 14.91 8.21 -2.32
N ARG A 203 14.08 9.06 -1.69
CA ARG A 203 13.47 10.25 -2.30
C ARG A 203 13.94 11.59 -1.75
N ILE A 204 14.91 11.62 -0.88
CA ILE A 204 15.36 12.80 -0.14
C ILE A 204 15.55 14.05 -1.02
N GLN A 205 16.07 13.92 -2.23
CA GLN A 205 16.32 15.03 -3.14
C GLN A 205 15.02 15.74 -3.58
N GLY A 206 14.01 14.97 -3.99
CA GLY A 206 12.73 15.53 -4.42
C GLY A 206 11.91 16.07 -3.26
N ASP A 207 12.00 15.45 -2.09
CA ASP A 207 11.28 15.89 -0.89
C ASP A 207 11.88 17.21 -0.38
N PHE A 208 13.20 17.36 -0.45
CA PHE A 208 13.87 18.61 -0.11
C PHE A 208 13.45 19.79 -1.01
N VAL A 209 13.35 19.55 -2.33
CA VAL A 209 12.91 20.58 -3.29
C VAL A 209 11.46 21.02 -3.05
N GLN A 210 10.59 20.11 -2.60
CA GLN A 210 9.20 20.42 -2.25
C GLN A 210 9.01 20.95 -0.81
N ASN A 211 10.10 21.21 -0.07
CA ASN A 211 10.05 21.61 1.33
C ASN A 211 9.27 20.62 2.22
N TYR A 212 9.29 19.32 1.89
CA TYR A 212 8.73 18.29 2.75
C TYR A 212 9.69 18.02 3.90
N GLN A 213 9.19 18.14 5.13
CA GLN A 213 9.94 17.88 6.35
C GLN A 213 9.78 16.42 6.76
N THR A 214 10.14 15.47 5.86
CA THR A 214 10.16 14.05 6.21
C THR A 214 11.19 13.77 7.31
N ILE A 215 11.15 12.57 7.92
CA ILE A 215 12.11 12.23 8.99
C ILE A 215 13.55 12.38 8.50
N VAL A 216 13.82 11.89 7.29
CA VAL A 216 15.18 11.95 6.73
C VAL A 216 15.61 13.38 6.41
N VAL A 217 14.71 14.24 5.93
CA VAL A 217 15.03 15.66 5.64
C VAL A 217 15.29 16.44 6.92
N LYS A 218 14.51 16.17 7.98
CA LYS A 218 14.57 16.91 9.23
C LYS A 218 15.69 16.43 10.17
N TYR A 219 15.86 15.11 10.30
CA TYR A 219 16.76 14.51 11.30
C TYR A 219 17.98 13.81 10.68
N GLY A 220 18.04 13.74 9.35
CA GLY A 220 19.15 13.16 8.62
C GLY A 220 19.08 11.64 8.43
N GLU A 221 19.98 11.14 7.58
CA GLU A 221 20.05 9.74 7.17
C GLU A 221 20.42 8.82 8.34
N TYR A 222 21.40 9.19 9.15
CA TYR A 222 21.89 8.39 10.27
C TYR A 222 20.78 8.11 11.30
N PHE A 223 20.05 9.15 11.72
CA PHE A 223 18.93 9.01 12.64
C PHE A 223 17.84 8.10 12.04
N THR A 224 17.55 8.26 10.75
CA THR A 224 16.54 7.44 10.05
C THR A 224 16.94 5.96 10.03
N LYS A 225 18.24 5.64 9.83
CA LYS A 225 18.76 4.26 9.91
C LYS A 225 18.61 3.66 11.31
N ILE A 226 18.87 4.44 12.36
CA ILE A 226 18.65 4.01 13.75
C ILE A 226 17.16 3.69 13.95
N LEU A 227 16.27 4.61 13.56
CA LEU A 227 14.82 4.43 13.70
C LEU A 227 14.33 3.17 12.98
N ILE A 228 14.80 2.92 11.76
CA ILE A 228 14.49 1.69 11.01
C ILE A 228 14.97 0.46 11.77
N SER A 229 16.20 0.47 12.31
CA SER A 229 16.74 -0.65 13.08
C SER A 229 15.92 -0.93 14.34
N VAL A 230 15.47 0.10 15.05
CA VAL A 230 14.57 -0.03 16.20
C VAL A 230 13.22 -0.62 15.79
N LEU A 231 12.62 -0.13 14.69
CA LEU A 231 11.36 -0.67 14.19
C LEU A 231 11.48 -2.15 13.77
N ILE A 232 12.63 -2.57 13.21
CA ILE A 232 12.88 -3.97 12.90
C ILE A 232 12.92 -4.82 14.17
N VAL A 233 13.59 -4.36 15.23
CA VAL A 233 13.58 -5.05 16.52
C VAL A 233 12.15 -5.15 17.08
N LEU A 234 11.38 -4.05 17.00
CA LEU A 234 9.96 -4.06 17.43
C LEU A 234 9.10 -5.01 16.60
N THR A 235 9.43 -5.22 15.31
CA THR A 235 8.73 -6.18 14.43
C THR A 235 8.90 -7.63 14.89
N LEU A 236 9.97 -7.96 15.61
CA LEU A 236 10.17 -9.30 16.15
C LEU A 236 9.12 -9.66 17.21
N ASN A 237 8.53 -8.68 17.89
CA ASN A 237 7.51 -8.91 18.90
C ASN A 237 6.23 -9.54 18.33
N PRO A 238 5.54 -8.94 17.34
CA PRO A 238 4.39 -9.60 16.71
C PRO A 238 4.77 -10.92 16.02
N ILE A 239 5.98 -11.07 15.44
CA ILE A 239 6.42 -12.36 14.87
C ILE A 239 6.48 -13.43 15.97
N TYR A 240 7.06 -13.11 17.13
CA TYR A 240 7.14 -14.04 18.27
C TYR A 240 5.76 -14.52 18.72
N PHE A 241 4.78 -13.60 18.85
CA PHE A 241 3.43 -13.98 19.20
C PHE A 241 2.76 -14.82 18.11
N LEU A 242 2.92 -14.43 16.83
CA LEU A 242 2.36 -15.18 15.71
C LEU A 242 2.90 -16.62 15.66
N LEU A 243 4.17 -16.83 15.93
CA LEU A 243 4.76 -18.18 15.96
C LEU A 243 4.24 -19.07 17.10
N LYS A 244 3.62 -18.49 18.14
CA LYS A 244 2.98 -19.23 19.25
C LYS A 244 1.58 -19.73 18.92
N TYR A 245 0.88 -19.12 17.95
CA TYR A 245 -0.46 -19.55 17.60
C TYR A 245 -0.41 -20.80 16.71
N PRO A 246 -1.07 -21.92 17.11
CA PRO A 246 -1.14 -23.12 16.28
C PRO A 246 -1.84 -22.86 14.94
N GLU A 247 -2.81 -21.95 14.94
CA GLU A 247 -3.66 -21.59 13.81
C GLU A 247 -2.89 -21.00 12.62
N ILE A 248 -1.65 -20.57 12.83
CA ILE A 248 -0.78 -20.06 11.75
C ILE A 248 -0.38 -21.14 10.76
N GLY A 249 -0.44 -22.41 11.13
CA GLY A 249 -0.13 -23.51 10.22
C GLY A 249 1.22 -23.37 9.51
N GLY A 250 1.24 -23.59 8.21
CA GLY A 250 2.45 -23.49 7.37
C GLY A 250 2.97 -22.07 7.17
N MET A 251 2.19 -21.03 7.48
CA MET A 251 2.67 -19.64 7.40
C MET A 251 3.82 -19.36 8.37
N ARG A 252 4.06 -20.19 9.39
CA ARG A 252 5.23 -20.09 10.28
C ARG A 252 6.56 -20.04 9.53
N TYR A 253 6.68 -20.74 8.40
CA TYR A 253 7.89 -20.72 7.59
C TYR A 253 8.17 -19.35 6.98
N TYR A 254 7.11 -18.63 6.59
CA TYR A 254 7.23 -17.24 6.15
C TYR A 254 7.81 -16.35 7.26
N PHE A 255 7.38 -16.51 8.52
CA PHE A 255 7.89 -15.71 9.63
C PHE A 255 9.35 -16.04 9.95
N TYR A 256 9.78 -17.30 9.88
CA TYR A 256 11.22 -17.65 10.02
C TYR A 256 12.06 -17.03 8.91
N VAL A 257 11.62 -17.10 7.67
CA VAL A 257 12.30 -16.42 6.55
C VAL A 257 12.29 -14.90 6.74
N SER A 258 11.18 -14.32 7.23
CA SER A 258 11.09 -12.89 7.50
C SER A 258 12.12 -12.42 8.53
N ILE A 259 12.36 -13.18 9.59
CA ILE A 259 13.42 -12.87 10.59
C ILE A 259 14.79 -12.83 9.91
N ALA A 260 15.13 -13.84 9.12
CA ALA A 260 16.42 -13.89 8.40
C ALA A 260 16.58 -12.72 7.41
N VAL A 261 15.50 -12.39 6.67
CA VAL A 261 15.49 -11.27 5.74
C VAL A 261 15.63 -9.94 6.47
N LEU A 262 14.92 -9.73 7.58
CA LEU A 262 14.99 -8.48 8.36
C LEU A 262 16.37 -8.30 9.00
N PHE A 263 17.01 -9.38 9.46
CA PHE A 263 18.37 -9.33 9.97
C PHE A 263 19.37 -8.94 8.87
N SER A 264 19.32 -9.59 7.71
CA SER A 264 20.14 -9.23 6.55
C SER A 264 19.86 -7.80 6.07
N PHE A 265 18.61 -7.35 6.16
CA PHE A 265 18.20 -6.01 5.81
C PHE A 265 18.89 -4.95 6.67
N VAL A 266 19.01 -5.16 8.00
CA VAL A 266 19.73 -4.22 8.89
C VAL A 266 21.18 -4.11 8.46
N ILE A 267 21.85 -5.23 8.19
CA ILE A 267 23.24 -5.22 7.74
C ILE A 267 23.39 -4.42 6.45
N LEU A 268 22.57 -4.72 5.43
CA LEU A 268 22.57 -4.00 4.16
C LEU A 268 22.24 -2.52 4.31
N LEU A 269 21.35 -2.15 5.24
CA LEU A 269 20.98 -0.77 5.51
C LEU A 269 22.17 0.07 5.98
N TRP A 270 22.99 -0.47 6.88
CA TRP A 270 24.15 0.25 7.41
C TRP A 270 25.29 0.41 6.40
N PHE A 271 25.40 -0.49 5.41
CA PHE A 271 26.32 -0.35 4.26
C PHE A 271 25.74 0.48 3.11
N SER A 272 24.48 0.94 3.21
CA SER A 272 23.82 1.71 2.15
C SER A 272 24.08 3.20 2.32
N ASN A 273 24.63 3.85 1.28
CA ASN A 273 24.89 5.30 1.26
C ASN A 273 24.41 5.97 -0.04
N TYR A 274 23.86 5.19 -0.98
CA TYR A 274 23.46 5.66 -2.29
C TYR A 274 21.98 5.34 -2.57
N LYS A 275 21.31 6.19 -3.34
CA LYS A 275 19.93 6.01 -3.79
C LYS A 275 19.65 4.60 -4.33
N ARG A 276 20.59 4.03 -5.12
CA ARG A 276 20.45 2.68 -5.68
C ARG A 276 20.30 1.61 -4.60
N ASN A 277 21.05 1.73 -3.51
CA ASN A 277 20.99 0.78 -2.39
C ASN A 277 19.64 0.87 -1.67
N TYR A 278 19.13 2.09 -1.44
CA TYR A 278 17.80 2.29 -0.86
C TYR A 278 16.69 1.78 -1.77
N THR A 279 16.84 1.92 -3.09
CA THR A 279 15.91 1.31 -4.05
C THR A 279 15.89 -0.22 -3.93
N LEU A 280 17.07 -0.88 -3.79
CA LEU A 280 17.14 -2.34 -3.57
C LEU A 280 16.46 -2.75 -2.25
N LEU A 281 16.73 -2.04 -1.15
CA LEU A 281 16.08 -2.28 0.14
C LEU A 281 14.56 -2.09 0.05
N HIS A 282 14.10 -1.07 -0.68
CA HIS A 282 12.67 -0.85 -0.93
C HIS A 282 12.03 -2.02 -1.70
N TRP A 283 12.72 -2.58 -2.70
CA TRP A 283 12.25 -3.76 -3.44
C TRP A 283 12.24 -5.01 -2.55
N LEU A 284 13.23 -5.20 -1.69
CA LEU A 284 13.28 -6.31 -0.74
C LEU A 284 12.06 -6.30 0.20
N LEU A 285 11.72 -5.13 0.76
CA LEU A 285 10.52 -4.99 1.60
C LEU A 285 9.22 -5.23 0.82
N LYS A 286 9.14 -4.77 -0.42
CA LYS A 286 7.99 -5.09 -1.27
C LYS A 286 7.84 -6.58 -1.52
N LEU A 287 8.94 -7.27 -1.80
CA LEU A 287 8.94 -8.73 -1.96
C LEU A 287 8.54 -9.44 -0.67
N LEU A 288 9.01 -8.95 0.48
CA LEU A 288 8.63 -9.52 1.77
C LEU A 288 7.12 -9.37 2.02
N ILE A 289 6.55 -8.17 1.79
CA ILE A 289 5.11 -7.93 1.92
C ILE A 289 4.32 -8.77 0.91
N PHE A 290 4.79 -8.84 -0.35
CA PHE A 290 4.17 -9.66 -1.39
C PHE A 290 4.15 -11.15 -0.99
N ALA A 291 5.29 -11.69 -0.55
CA ALA A 291 5.38 -13.07 -0.05
C ALA A 291 4.45 -13.29 1.16
N GLY A 292 4.31 -12.28 2.04
CA GLY A 292 3.39 -12.31 3.18
C GLY A 292 1.92 -12.46 2.76
N VAL A 293 1.50 -11.77 1.71
CA VAL A 293 0.13 -11.91 1.19
C VAL A 293 -0.12 -13.33 0.69
N PHE A 294 0.80 -13.92 -0.07
CA PHE A 294 0.62 -15.27 -0.59
C PHE A 294 0.85 -16.36 0.45
N SER A 295 1.65 -16.09 1.49
CA SER A 295 1.86 -17.04 2.60
C SER A 295 0.59 -17.28 3.43
N LEU A 296 -0.43 -16.40 3.34
CA LEU A 296 -1.73 -16.64 3.94
C LEU A 296 -2.34 -17.97 3.48
N ALA A 297 -2.11 -18.35 2.22
CA ALA A 297 -2.57 -19.64 1.69
C ALA A 297 -1.88 -20.86 2.34
N LEU A 298 -0.78 -20.66 3.06
CA LEU A 298 -0.09 -21.71 3.81
C LEU A 298 -0.68 -21.93 5.21
N ILE A 299 -1.57 -21.05 5.68
CA ILE A 299 -2.22 -21.20 6.99
C ILE A 299 -2.96 -22.54 7.02
N ASP A 300 -3.75 -22.81 6.00
CA ASP A 300 -4.42 -24.08 5.85
C ASP A 300 -4.46 -24.49 4.36
N TYR A 301 -3.45 -25.25 3.97
CA TYR A 301 -3.33 -25.76 2.60
C TYR A 301 -4.37 -26.83 2.28
N THR A 302 -4.93 -27.51 3.28
CA THR A 302 -5.96 -28.54 3.08
C THR A 302 -7.24 -27.91 2.56
N VAL A 303 -7.56 -26.70 2.99
CA VAL A 303 -8.65 -25.87 2.47
C VAL A 303 -8.56 -25.66 0.96
N LEU A 304 -7.34 -25.49 0.42
CA LEU A 304 -7.15 -25.35 -1.02
C LEU A 304 -7.34 -26.68 -1.76
N ILE A 305 -6.92 -27.80 -1.16
CA ILE A 305 -6.98 -29.13 -1.80
C ILE A 305 -8.42 -29.68 -1.73
N GLU A 306 -9.01 -29.71 -0.54
CA GLU A 306 -10.34 -30.32 -0.32
C GLU A 306 -11.51 -29.47 -0.85
N ARG A 307 -11.32 -28.13 -0.95
CA ARG A 307 -12.38 -27.22 -1.42
C ARG A 307 -12.29 -26.88 -2.90
N ILE A 308 -11.14 -27.08 -3.57
CA ILE A 308 -10.96 -26.92 -5.02
C ILE A 308 -11.20 -28.22 -5.76
N LEU A 309 -10.85 -29.35 -5.13
CA LEU A 309 -11.10 -30.70 -5.64
C LEU A 309 -12.11 -31.37 -4.69
N PRO A 310 -13.45 -31.18 -4.87
CA PRO A 310 -14.40 -31.98 -4.16
C PRO A 310 -14.23 -33.44 -4.67
N ILE A 311 -13.56 -34.28 -3.87
CA ILE A 311 -13.52 -35.72 -4.04
C ILE A 311 -14.84 -36.30 -3.54
#